data_9b4101a2f12ff2bf6d85ef43e8302a46
#
_entry.id   9b4101a2f12ff2bf6d85ef43e8302a46
#
_cell.length_a   1.000
_cell.length_b   1.000
_cell.length_c   1.000
_cell.angle_alpha   90.00
_cell.angle_beta   90.00
_cell.angle_gamma   90.00
#
_symmetry.space_group_name_H-M   'P 1'
#
loop_
_entity.id
_entity.type
_entity.pdbx_description
1 polymer ?
#
loop_
_entity_poly.entity_id
_entity_poly.type
_entity_poly.pdbx_seq_one_letter_code
_entity_poly.pdbx_strand_id
1 'polypeptide(L)'
;GKTTTSYLLKAIMEKAGYKMGLIGTTGNMIGQEHLHSNLTTPDPIDLHRCFRQMVDAGVQAVSMEVSAHAIAMHRLDGLTFEAAGYTNLSQDHLDYFHTMENYFATKKSFFMSGQVLNAALNADEETSADILKDLKIPCLTFGISANADLFARDIEISENGVNFSIQLRGVEEMDV
;
A
#
# COMPACT_ATOMS: atom_id res chain seq x y z
N GLY A 1 5.89 -7.23 3.13
CA GLY A 1 5.16 -6.45 2.17
C GLY A 1 4.17 -5.48 2.80
N LYS A 2 2.87 -5.72 2.66
CA LYS A 2 1.80 -4.76 3.00
C LYS A 2 1.94 -4.12 4.38
N THR A 3 2.02 -4.94 5.44
CA THR A 3 2.06 -4.46 6.83
C THR A 3 3.23 -3.52 7.09
N THR A 4 4.44 -3.92 6.70
CA THR A 4 5.62 -3.08 6.87
C THR A 4 5.47 -1.75 6.13
N THR A 5 5.01 -1.80 4.88
CA THR A 5 4.80 -0.59 4.06
C THR A 5 3.78 0.35 4.68
N SER A 6 2.66 -0.18 5.19
CA SER A 6 1.62 0.66 5.79
C SER A 6 2.09 1.36 7.08
N TYR A 7 2.91 0.68 7.89
CA TYR A 7 3.52 1.28 9.08
C TYR A 7 4.58 2.32 8.75
N LEU A 8 5.45 2.05 7.77
CA LEU A 8 6.46 3.01 7.32
C LEU A 8 5.79 4.27 6.74
N LEU A 9 4.76 4.11 5.92
CA LEU A 9 4.00 5.23 5.38
C LEU A 9 3.37 6.07 6.49
N LYS A 10 2.73 5.40 7.49
CA LYS A 10 2.20 6.09 8.66
C LYS A 10 3.30 6.90 9.38
N ALA A 11 4.45 6.28 9.67
CA ALA A 11 5.55 6.93 10.37
C ALA A 11 6.12 8.15 9.61
N ILE A 12 6.30 8.02 8.29
CA ILE A 12 6.78 9.11 7.42
C ILE A 12 5.80 10.28 7.46
N MET A 13 4.51 10.01 7.29
CA MET A 13 3.49 11.07 7.28
C MET A 13 3.30 11.72 8.65
N GLU A 14 3.40 10.96 9.74
CA GLU A 14 3.39 11.51 11.10
C GLU A 14 4.62 12.41 11.35
N LYS A 15 5.78 12.02 10.84
CA LYS A 15 6.98 12.85 10.91
C LYS A 15 6.82 14.15 10.11
N ALA A 16 6.05 14.14 9.04
CA ALA A 16 5.68 15.30 8.25
C ALA A 16 4.57 16.15 8.89
N GLY A 17 4.06 15.78 10.07
CA GLY A 17 3.08 16.55 10.84
C GLY A 17 1.62 16.15 10.61
N TYR A 18 1.33 15.09 9.87
CA TYR A 18 -0.03 14.61 9.66
C TYR A 18 -0.49 13.71 10.81
N LYS A 19 -1.73 13.84 11.24
CA LYS A 19 -2.36 12.85 12.13
C LYS A 19 -2.85 11.68 11.30
N MET A 20 -2.23 10.52 11.51
CA MET A 20 -2.45 9.33 10.70
C MET A 20 -3.37 8.30 11.37
N GLY A 21 -4.18 7.65 10.54
CA GLY A 21 -4.81 6.37 10.85
C GLY A 21 -4.07 5.21 10.17
N LEU A 22 -4.25 4.01 10.71
CA LEU A 22 -3.78 2.76 10.13
C LEU A 22 -4.91 1.73 10.16
N ILE A 23 -5.05 0.97 9.07
CA ILE A 23 -5.93 -0.19 8.98
C ILE A 23 -5.11 -1.36 8.44
N GLY A 24 -5.00 -2.45 9.19
CA GLY A 24 -4.14 -3.54 8.77
C GLY A 24 -4.20 -4.79 9.64
N THR A 25 -3.35 -5.75 9.28
CA THR A 25 -3.32 -7.10 9.87
C THR A 25 -3.05 -7.10 11.38
N THR A 26 -2.27 -6.16 11.88
CA THR A 26 -1.92 -6.06 13.30
C THR A 26 -2.93 -5.24 14.10
N GLY A 27 -4.07 -4.91 13.52
CA GLY A 27 -5.13 -4.08 14.08
C GLY A 27 -5.18 -2.70 13.43
N ASN A 28 -6.17 -1.91 13.85
CA ASN A 28 -6.35 -0.55 13.40
C ASN A 28 -5.76 0.43 14.42
N MET A 29 -5.36 1.61 13.96
CA MET A 29 -4.79 2.64 14.85
C MET A 29 -5.31 4.02 14.53
N ILE A 30 -5.48 4.84 15.57
CA ILE A 30 -5.67 6.30 15.47
C ILE A 30 -4.50 6.95 16.19
N GLY A 31 -3.56 7.53 15.42
CA GLY A 31 -2.28 7.93 16.01
C GLY A 31 -1.58 6.74 16.65
N GLN A 32 -1.42 6.75 17.98
CA GLN A 32 -0.80 5.67 18.77
C GLN A 32 -1.83 4.77 19.48
N GLU A 33 -3.12 5.09 19.39
CA GLU A 33 -4.18 4.29 20.01
C GLU A 33 -4.55 3.11 19.13
N HIS A 34 -4.53 1.89 19.71
CA HIS A 34 -4.93 0.67 19.03
C HIS A 34 -6.43 0.42 19.13
N LEU A 35 -7.05 0.16 18.00
CA LEU A 35 -8.44 -0.29 17.88
C LEU A 35 -8.46 -1.78 17.53
N HIS A 36 -9.33 -2.54 18.16
CA HIS A 36 -9.47 -3.96 17.86
C HIS A 36 -9.96 -4.18 16.41
N SER A 37 -9.35 -5.12 15.71
CA SER A 37 -9.77 -5.58 14.39
C SER A 37 -9.49 -7.07 14.25
N ASN A 38 -10.42 -7.82 13.68
CA ASN A 38 -10.28 -9.25 13.41
C ASN A 38 -9.82 -9.55 11.97
N LEU A 39 -9.80 -8.55 11.11
CA LEU A 39 -9.51 -8.69 9.68
C LEU A 39 -8.47 -7.66 9.25
N THR A 40 -7.57 -8.07 8.34
CA THR A 40 -6.61 -7.16 7.69
C THR A 40 -7.31 -5.97 7.03
N THR A 41 -8.42 -6.23 6.36
CA THR A 41 -9.32 -5.25 5.78
C THR A 41 -10.70 -5.54 6.34
N PRO A 42 -11.25 -4.69 7.21
CA PRO A 42 -12.56 -4.90 7.84
C PRO A 42 -13.70 -5.05 6.83
N ASP A 43 -14.81 -5.60 7.29
CA ASP A 43 -16.06 -5.61 6.51
C ASP A 43 -16.59 -4.17 6.33
N PRO A 44 -17.42 -3.89 5.30
CA PRO A 44 -17.79 -2.52 4.93
C PRO A 44 -18.35 -1.69 6.10
N ILE A 45 -19.20 -2.27 6.92
CA ILE A 45 -19.81 -1.55 8.06
C ILE A 45 -18.76 -1.16 9.09
N ASP A 46 -17.88 -2.09 9.47
CA ASP A 46 -16.84 -1.84 10.45
C ASP A 46 -15.74 -0.92 9.90
N LEU A 47 -15.46 -1.01 8.60
CA LEU A 47 -14.55 -0.11 7.91
C LEU A 47 -15.05 1.35 7.95
N HIS A 48 -16.32 1.57 7.63
CA HIS A 48 -16.93 2.91 7.70
C HIS A 48 -17.05 3.44 9.14
N ARG A 49 -17.32 2.57 10.13
CA ARG A 49 -17.27 2.95 11.55
C ARG A 49 -15.86 3.38 11.95
N CYS A 50 -14.85 2.63 11.52
CA CYS A 50 -13.45 2.96 11.78
C CYS A 50 -13.09 4.33 11.17
N PHE A 51 -13.46 4.57 9.92
CA PHE A 51 -13.25 5.88 9.29
C PHE A 51 -13.99 7.00 10.03
N ARG A 52 -15.22 6.76 10.51
CA ARG A 52 -15.94 7.76 11.29
C ARG A 52 -15.19 8.10 12.58
N GLN A 53 -14.71 7.11 13.33
CA GLN A 53 -13.89 7.32 14.52
C GLN A 53 -12.60 8.09 14.20
N MET A 54 -11.95 7.78 13.09
CA MET A 54 -10.74 8.49 12.62
C MET A 54 -11.04 9.97 12.31
N VAL A 55 -12.16 10.24 11.63
CA VAL A 55 -12.59 11.62 11.34
C VAL A 55 -12.88 12.38 12.63
N ASP A 56 -13.63 11.80 13.56
CA ASP A 56 -13.96 12.41 14.86
C ASP A 56 -12.71 12.69 15.71
N ALA A 57 -11.69 11.85 15.56
CA ALA A 57 -10.39 12.04 16.18
C ALA A 57 -9.48 13.04 15.44
N GLY A 58 -9.91 13.60 14.30
CA GLY A 58 -9.13 14.56 13.52
C GLY A 58 -8.00 13.93 12.70
N VAL A 59 -8.12 12.65 12.31
CA VAL A 59 -7.19 11.99 11.38
C VAL A 59 -7.28 12.65 10.00
N GLN A 60 -6.14 12.93 9.40
CA GLN A 60 -6.01 13.65 8.14
C GLN A 60 -5.75 12.71 6.96
N ALA A 61 -5.09 11.57 7.22
CA ALA A 61 -4.86 10.55 6.21
C ALA A 61 -4.82 9.15 6.86
N VAL A 62 -5.11 8.12 6.06
CA VAL A 62 -5.15 6.73 6.51
C VAL A 62 -4.27 5.89 5.60
N SER A 63 -3.34 5.15 6.20
CA SER A 63 -2.62 4.07 5.53
C SER A 63 -3.38 2.76 5.75
N MET A 64 -3.68 2.03 4.66
CA MET A 64 -4.53 0.85 4.73
C MET A 64 -3.95 -0.33 3.98
N GLU A 65 -3.97 -1.50 4.61
CA GLU A 65 -3.70 -2.76 3.92
C GLU A 65 -4.95 -3.23 3.18
N VAL A 66 -4.85 -3.37 1.86
CA VAL A 66 -5.89 -3.95 1.02
C VAL A 66 -5.56 -5.41 0.74
N SER A 67 -6.38 -6.33 1.26
CA SER A 67 -6.25 -7.76 0.98
C SER A 67 -6.98 -8.12 -0.33
N ALA A 68 -6.50 -9.17 -1.02
CA ALA A 68 -7.17 -9.66 -2.22
C ALA A 68 -8.60 -10.16 -1.92
N HIS A 69 -8.83 -10.73 -0.73
CA HIS A 69 -10.18 -11.10 -0.28
C HIS A 69 -11.10 -9.87 -0.20
N ALA A 70 -10.60 -8.74 0.33
CA ALA A 70 -11.40 -7.53 0.42
C ALA A 70 -11.81 -6.99 -0.95
N ILE A 71 -10.93 -7.10 -1.95
CA ILE A 71 -11.23 -6.76 -3.34
C ILE A 71 -12.30 -7.71 -3.90
N ALA A 72 -12.06 -9.03 -3.80
CA ALA A 72 -12.98 -10.05 -4.32
C ALA A 72 -14.36 -10.02 -3.65
N MET A 73 -14.42 -9.63 -2.37
CA MET A 73 -15.67 -9.55 -1.58
C MET A 73 -16.29 -8.14 -1.60
N HIS A 74 -15.83 -7.25 -2.48
CA HIS A 74 -16.39 -5.90 -2.61
C HIS A 74 -16.42 -5.08 -1.32
N ARG A 75 -15.48 -5.31 -0.39
CA ARG A 75 -15.44 -4.59 0.90
C ARG A 75 -15.04 -3.13 0.76
N LEU A 76 -14.49 -2.77 -0.39
CA LEU A 76 -13.97 -1.43 -0.69
C LEU A 76 -14.91 -0.59 -1.53
N ASP A 77 -16.08 -1.12 -1.90
CA ASP A 77 -17.03 -0.42 -2.76
C ASP A 77 -17.45 0.92 -2.13
N GLY A 78 -17.48 1.95 -2.96
CA GLY A 78 -17.80 3.31 -2.52
C GLY A 78 -16.63 4.08 -1.90
N LEU A 79 -15.44 3.48 -1.76
CA LEU A 79 -14.23 4.18 -1.33
C LEU A 79 -13.45 4.69 -2.53
N THR A 80 -12.71 5.79 -2.31
CA THR A 80 -11.72 6.31 -3.25
C THR A 80 -10.38 6.38 -2.52
N PHE A 81 -9.32 5.96 -3.20
CA PHE A 81 -7.96 5.94 -2.66
C PHE A 81 -7.12 6.97 -3.41
N GLU A 82 -6.50 7.90 -2.69
CA GLU A 82 -5.59 8.88 -3.26
C GLU A 82 -4.42 8.21 -3.98
N ALA A 83 -3.88 7.16 -3.36
CA ALA A 83 -2.85 6.34 -3.98
C ALA A 83 -2.94 4.88 -3.54
N ALA A 84 -2.55 3.95 -4.40
CA ALA A 84 -2.39 2.54 -4.07
C ALA A 84 -1.01 2.03 -4.46
N GLY A 85 -0.38 1.27 -3.54
CA GLY A 85 0.92 0.65 -3.74
C GLY A 85 0.82 -0.84 -4.05
N TYR A 86 1.51 -1.32 -5.09
CA TYR A 86 1.70 -2.73 -5.37
C TYR A 86 3.11 -3.15 -5.00
N THR A 87 3.25 -3.97 -3.97
CA THR A 87 4.56 -4.33 -3.40
C THR A 87 5.12 -5.62 -3.97
N ASN A 88 4.30 -6.67 -4.04
CA ASN A 88 4.72 -7.99 -4.52
C ASN A 88 3.54 -8.93 -4.75
N LEU A 89 3.81 -10.01 -5.50
CA LEU A 89 2.95 -11.18 -5.63
C LEU A 89 3.71 -12.42 -5.12
N SER A 90 3.35 -12.89 -3.94
CA SER A 90 3.84 -14.18 -3.43
C SER A 90 2.67 -15.16 -3.32
N GLN A 91 2.95 -16.44 -3.44
CA GLN A 91 1.92 -17.46 -3.31
C GLN A 91 1.25 -17.39 -1.94
N ASP A 92 -0.06 -17.14 -1.96
CA ASP A 92 -0.91 -17.07 -0.79
C ASP A 92 -2.37 -17.27 -1.22
N HIS A 93 -3.24 -17.68 -0.27
CA HIS A 93 -4.69 -17.73 -0.47
C HIS A 93 -5.18 -18.58 -1.68
N LEU A 94 -4.42 -19.61 -2.11
CA LEU A 94 -4.83 -20.49 -3.22
C LEU A 94 -6.01 -21.40 -2.87
N ASP A 95 -6.30 -21.58 -1.60
CA ASP A 95 -7.54 -22.18 -1.10
C ASP A 95 -8.79 -21.44 -1.57
N TYR A 96 -8.70 -20.11 -1.70
CA TYR A 96 -9.79 -19.25 -2.15
C TYR A 96 -9.70 -18.93 -3.66
N PHE A 97 -8.52 -18.53 -4.15
CA PHE A 97 -8.35 -18.08 -5.54
C PHE A 97 -8.08 -19.21 -6.52
N HIS A 98 -7.75 -20.42 -6.04
CA HIS A 98 -7.44 -21.65 -6.78
C HIS A 98 -6.15 -21.58 -7.60
N THR A 99 -5.85 -20.46 -8.28
CA THR A 99 -4.64 -20.29 -9.09
C THR A 99 -3.96 -18.95 -8.83
N MET A 100 -2.67 -18.86 -9.14
CA MET A 100 -1.91 -17.60 -9.04
C MET A 100 -2.43 -16.54 -10.03
N GLU A 101 -2.91 -16.97 -11.19
CA GLU A 101 -3.49 -16.12 -12.22
C GLU A 101 -4.75 -15.41 -11.70
N ASN A 102 -5.66 -16.15 -11.04
CA ASN A 102 -6.87 -15.56 -10.44
C ASN A 102 -6.53 -14.62 -9.28
N TYR A 103 -5.55 -15.01 -8.46
CA TYR A 103 -5.07 -14.18 -7.37
C TYR A 103 -4.47 -12.87 -7.87
N PHE A 104 -3.61 -12.94 -8.90
CA PHE A 104 -3.05 -11.77 -9.56
C PHE A 104 -4.14 -10.90 -10.24
N ALA A 105 -5.04 -11.52 -11.02
CA ALA A 105 -6.14 -10.81 -11.68
C ALA A 105 -6.99 -10.00 -10.68
N THR A 106 -7.26 -10.57 -9.50
CA THR A 106 -7.97 -9.87 -8.44
C THR A 106 -7.18 -8.66 -7.93
N LYS A 107 -5.88 -8.78 -7.66
CA LYS A 107 -5.06 -7.64 -7.24
C LYS A 107 -5.00 -6.57 -8.34
N LYS A 108 -4.81 -6.96 -9.59
CA LYS A 108 -4.77 -6.05 -10.73
C LYS A 108 -6.07 -5.29 -10.91
N SER A 109 -7.23 -5.95 -10.72
CA SER A 109 -8.54 -5.32 -10.87
C SER A 109 -8.75 -4.12 -9.95
N PHE A 110 -8.12 -4.09 -8.78
CA PHE A 110 -8.18 -2.94 -7.88
C PHE A 110 -7.62 -1.66 -8.51
N PHE A 111 -6.51 -1.76 -9.23
CA PHE A 111 -5.91 -0.62 -9.94
C PHE A 111 -6.73 -0.18 -11.16
N MET A 112 -7.59 -1.06 -11.69
CA MET A 112 -8.46 -0.80 -12.86
C MET A 112 -9.89 -0.40 -12.45
N SER A 113 -10.21 -0.41 -11.15
CA SER A 113 -11.59 -0.24 -10.63
C SER A 113 -12.15 1.18 -10.75
N GLY A 114 -11.30 2.18 -11.02
CA GLY A 114 -11.69 3.60 -10.92
C GLY A 114 -11.71 4.15 -9.49
N GLN A 115 -11.44 3.31 -8.49
CA GLN A 115 -11.36 3.73 -7.07
C GLN A 115 -9.99 4.30 -6.69
N VAL A 116 -8.96 4.02 -7.48
CA VAL A 116 -7.56 4.44 -7.25
C VAL A 116 -7.24 5.62 -8.16
N LEU A 117 -6.75 6.71 -7.59
CA LEU A 117 -6.42 7.93 -8.33
C LEU A 117 -4.96 7.94 -8.80
N ASN A 118 -4.04 7.38 -8.02
CA ASN A 118 -2.62 7.29 -8.34
C ASN A 118 -2.07 5.90 -7.97
N ALA A 119 -1.09 5.40 -8.70
CA ALA A 119 -0.46 4.12 -8.43
C ALA A 119 1.02 4.27 -8.11
N ALA A 120 1.53 3.38 -7.24
CA ALA A 120 2.95 3.14 -7.03
C ALA A 120 3.23 1.65 -7.22
N LEU A 121 4.04 1.27 -8.21
CA LEU A 121 4.31 -0.13 -8.55
C LEU A 121 5.77 -0.48 -8.29
N ASN A 122 5.99 -1.64 -7.66
CA ASN A 122 7.34 -2.17 -7.48
C ASN A 122 7.91 -2.65 -8.83
N ALA A 123 8.92 -1.96 -9.36
CA ALA A 123 9.56 -2.28 -10.64
C ALA A 123 10.38 -3.60 -10.59
N ASP A 124 10.73 -4.07 -9.40
CA ASP A 124 11.47 -5.34 -9.22
C ASP A 124 10.51 -6.56 -9.15
N GLU A 125 9.21 -6.33 -9.17
CA GLU A 125 8.18 -7.37 -9.20
C GLU A 125 7.70 -7.58 -10.65
N GLU A 126 7.94 -8.77 -11.21
CA GLU A 126 7.65 -9.07 -12.62
C GLU A 126 6.21 -8.76 -13.04
N THR A 127 5.25 -9.05 -12.17
CA THR A 127 3.83 -8.83 -12.43
C THR A 127 3.42 -7.35 -12.47
N SER A 128 4.28 -6.45 -12.01
CA SER A 128 4.04 -5.00 -12.10
C SER A 128 3.97 -4.50 -13.54
N ALA A 129 4.73 -5.11 -14.45
CA ALA A 129 4.71 -4.76 -15.87
C ALA A 129 3.32 -4.99 -16.49
N ASP A 130 2.64 -6.07 -16.10
CA ASP A 130 1.29 -6.38 -16.57
C ASP A 130 0.23 -5.41 -16.02
N ILE A 131 0.42 -4.90 -14.80
CA ILE A 131 -0.44 -3.85 -14.26
C ILE A 131 -0.19 -2.55 -15.04
N LEU A 132 1.08 -2.15 -15.16
CA LEU A 132 1.48 -0.90 -15.80
C LEU A 132 0.98 -0.79 -17.25
N LYS A 133 1.00 -1.90 -18.01
CA LYS A 133 0.54 -1.97 -19.38
C LYS A 133 -0.92 -1.53 -19.57
N ASP A 134 -1.80 -1.89 -18.63
CA ASP A 134 -3.23 -1.64 -18.70
C ASP A 134 -3.67 -0.42 -17.87
N LEU A 135 -2.75 0.15 -17.07
CA LEU A 135 -3.03 1.23 -16.16
C LEU A 135 -3.36 2.54 -16.92
N LYS A 136 -4.41 3.25 -16.49
CA LYS A 136 -4.87 4.50 -17.07
C LYS A 136 -4.77 5.70 -16.14
N ILE A 137 -4.20 5.51 -14.97
CA ILE A 137 -4.00 6.55 -13.95
C ILE A 137 -2.52 6.89 -13.83
N PRO A 138 -2.14 8.04 -13.25
CA PRO A 138 -0.76 8.37 -12.97
C PRO A 138 -0.08 7.27 -12.16
N CYS A 139 1.13 6.92 -12.52
CA CYS A 139 1.89 5.87 -11.86
C CYS A 139 3.34 6.30 -11.67
N LEU A 140 3.88 5.97 -10.51
CA LEU A 140 5.29 6.05 -10.20
C LEU A 140 5.79 4.64 -9.91
N THR A 141 6.90 4.26 -10.52
CA THR A 141 7.55 2.98 -10.22
C THR A 141 8.63 3.16 -9.17
N PHE A 142 8.76 2.19 -8.26
CA PHE A 142 9.79 2.19 -7.24
C PHE A 142 10.52 0.84 -7.19
N GLY A 143 11.76 0.83 -6.68
CA GLY A 143 12.52 -0.41 -6.54
C GLY A 143 13.98 -0.19 -6.17
N ILE A 144 14.79 -1.24 -6.35
CA ILE A 144 16.25 -1.19 -6.31
C ILE A 144 16.86 -1.17 -7.71
N SER A 145 16.05 -1.47 -8.72
CA SER A 145 16.44 -1.38 -10.12
C SER A 145 16.50 0.07 -10.58
N ALA A 146 17.58 0.46 -11.24
CA ALA A 146 17.75 1.78 -11.85
C ALA A 146 16.72 2.09 -12.97
N ASN A 147 15.90 1.11 -13.35
CA ASN A 147 14.81 1.30 -14.30
C ASN A 147 13.54 1.89 -13.65
N ALA A 148 13.44 1.90 -12.32
CA ALA A 148 12.35 2.53 -11.60
C ALA A 148 12.44 4.06 -11.67
N ASP A 149 11.31 4.76 -11.46
CA ASP A 149 11.28 6.22 -11.35
C ASP A 149 11.90 6.69 -10.03
N LEU A 150 11.65 5.94 -8.95
CA LEU A 150 12.25 6.13 -7.64
C LEU A 150 12.99 4.86 -7.25
N PHE A 151 14.29 4.93 -7.03
CA PHE A 151 15.07 3.75 -6.67
C PHE A 151 16.05 3.98 -5.54
N ALA A 152 16.25 2.92 -4.74
CA ALA A 152 17.23 2.89 -3.68
C ALA A 152 18.58 2.36 -4.23
N ARG A 153 19.67 2.99 -3.79
CA ARG A 153 21.04 2.56 -4.08
C ARG A 153 21.93 2.70 -2.84
N ASP A 154 23.15 2.25 -2.94
CA ASP A 154 24.12 2.29 -1.84
C ASP A 154 23.56 1.65 -0.56
N ILE A 155 22.83 0.53 -0.73
CA ILE A 155 22.09 -0.13 0.34
C ILE A 155 23.08 -0.84 1.27
N GLU A 156 23.15 -0.40 2.53
CA GLU A 156 23.94 -1.00 3.59
C GLU A 156 23.03 -1.58 4.67
N ILE A 157 23.13 -2.90 4.89
CA ILE A 157 22.36 -3.61 5.91
C ILE A 157 23.30 -3.89 7.10
N SER A 158 22.91 -3.45 8.29
CA SER A 158 23.63 -3.67 9.55
C SER A 158 22.67 -4.13 10.65
N GLU A 159 23.23 -4.51 11.80
CA GLU A 159 22.44 -4.79 13.01
C GLU A 159 21.68 -3.56 13.54
N ASN A 160 22.06 -2.36 13.17
CA ASN A 160 21.41 -1.12 13.58
C ASN A 160 20.32 -0.65 12.61
N GLY A 161 20.15 -1.31 11.45
CA GLY A 161 19.15 -0.97 10.45
C GLY A 161 19.68 -1.04 9.02
N VAL A 162 18.97 -0.35 8.14
CA VAL A 162 19.30 -0.25 6.71
C VAL A 162 19.49 1.21 6.36
N ASN A 163 20.66 1.55 5.80
CA ASN A 163 20.95 2.84 5.21
C ASN A 163 20.91 2.72 3.68
N PHE A 164 20.41 3.71 3.01
CA PHE A 164 20.39 3.76 1.55
C PHE A 164 20.18 5.19 1.05
N SER A 165 20.62 5.46 -0.17
CA SER A 165 20.32 6.70 -0.89
C SER A 165 19.09 6.51 -1.76
N ILE A 166 18.23 7.53 -1.87
CA ILE A 166 17.08 7.53 -2.76
C ILE A 166 17.38 8.44 -3.94
N GLN A 167 17.14 7.93 -5.15
CA GLN A 167 17.21 8.72 -6.37
C GLN A 167 15.89 8.71 -7.10
N LEU A 168 15.39 9.92 -7.41
CA LEU A 168 14.26 10.13 -8.30
C LEU A 168 14.80 10.38 -9.70
N ARG A 169 14.31 9.64 -10.71
CA ARG A 169 14.74 9.79 -12.09
C ARG A 169 14.51 11.24 -12.57
N GLY A 170 15.57 11.89 -13.07
CA GLY A 170 15.52 13.27 -13.58
C GLY A 170 15.63 14.37 -12.52
N VAL A 171 15.86 14.01 -11.25
CA VAL A 171 16.14 14.94 -10.15
C VAL A 171 17.51 14.63 -9.58
N GLU A 172 18.25 15.66 -9.15
CA GLU A 172 19.54 15.50 -8.44
C GLU A 172 19.30 14.75 -7.10
N GLU A 173 20.37 14.09 -6.63
CA GLU A 173 20.38 13.22 -5.45
C GLU A 173 19.77 13.87 -4.21
N MET A 174 18.94 13.12 -3.49
CA MET A 174 18.52 13.43 -2.12
C MET A 174 19.06 12.36 -1.18
N ASP A 175 19.86 12.75 -0.20
CA ASP A 175 20.27 11.88 0.91
C ASP A 175 19.13 11.79 1.95
N VAL A 176 18.84 10.57 2.42
CA VAL A 176 17.78 10.28 3.39
C VAL A 176 18.35 9.59 4.61
#